data_8321a42689d50d88164055cc0628dbc2
#
_entry.id   8321a42689d50d88164055cc0628dbc2
#
_cell.length_a   1.000
_cell.length_b   1.000
_cell.length_c   1.000
_cell.angle_alpha   90.00
_cell.angle_beta   90.00
_cell.angle_gamma   90.00
#
_symmetry.space_group_name_H-M   'P 1'
#
loop_
_entity.id
_entity.type
_entity.pdbx_description
1 polymer ?
#
loop_
_entity_poly.entity_id
_entity_poly.type
_entity_poly.pdbx_seq_one_letter_code
_entity_poly.pdbx_strand_id
1 'polypeptide(L)'
;MDSPSTLARPHPQASPRWLAVANVIFAGIAAALHVGKATIALPSLQRSFGGDLAALSWIMSAFPFVGVFGGIAAGLLVRRWGDRRLLTGGLAILGGASLLGASMQDFTWLLATRFVEGLGFLIVVVAAPAVLHRITSETRRSVVFGLWSTFMAGGIALSMLFGPLLADWRADWQLSALLVLVAALLLPLSVPGDDGCRAAGVRPAGLGTLLKVPAITLLALGFTTYNLQFFALMTFLPVFLMQRLGVALETAGLIGAAIVAANALGNVAAGFILSRGIRPGALLASTAILMGLTGAAFFHAAMPGLLAIALGFVFSAVAGMLPTTVLATAPLASPAPSLTPLAIGWVMQGNYLGQVIGPLLIGLIVSRFDWSGAIGLMLVAGAAGAVLGFCLLRALDGLPRAIATGSAARPVD
;
A
#
# COMPACT_ATOMS: atom_id res chain seq x y z
N MET A 1 -58.10 -2.95 -25.75
CA MET A 1 -56.96 -2.63 -26.62
C MET A 1 -55.77 -2.41 -25.69
N ASP A 2 -55.11 -3.51 -25.38
CA ASP A 2 -53.98 -3.55 -24.43
C ASP A 2 -52.71 -3.18 -25.15
N SER A 3 -52.01 -2.16 -24.67
CA SER A 3 -50.66 -1.79 -25.15
C SER A 3 -49.64 -2.79 -24.61
N PRO A 4 -48.75 -3.37 -25.44
CA PRO A 4 -47.75 -4.29 -24.95
C PRO A 4 -46.66 -3.52 -24.20
N SER A 5 -46.45 -3.91 -22.94
CA SER A 5 -45.32 -3.50 -22.12
C SER A 5 -44.02 -3.84 -22.82
N THR A 6 -43.28 -2.80 -23.24
CA THR A 6 -41.89 -2.92 -23.72
C THR A 6 -41.01 -3.39 -22.58
N LEU A 7 -40.82 -4.70 -22.49
CA LEU A 7 -39.72 -5.28 -21.68
C LEU A 7 -38.40 -4.71 -22.13
N ALA A 8 -37.83 -3.87 -21.29
CA ALA A 8 -36.47 -3.35 -21.49
C ALA A 8 -35.51 -4.55 -21.63
N ARG A 9 -34.95 -4.70 -22.83
CA ARG A 9 -33.91 -5.71 -23.09
C ARG A 9 -32.75 -5.45 -22.12
N PRO A 10 -32.27 -6.46 -21.37
CA PRO A 10 -31.08 -6.30 -20.55
C PRO A 10 -29.92 -5.88 -21.48
N HIS A 11 -29.27 -4.77 -21.16
CA HIS A 11 -28.06 -4.35 -21.86
C HIS A 11 -27.07 -5.52 -21.87
N PRO A 12 -26.47 -5.87 -23.02
CA PRO A 12 -25.46 -6.90 -23.06
C PRO A 12 -24.33 -6.50 -22.11
N GLN A 13 -24.11 -7.32 -21.08
CA GLN A 13 -23.01 -7.14 -20.14
C GLN A 13 -21.72 -7.23 -20.95
N ALA A 14 -21.05 -6.10 -21.15
CA ALA A 14 -19.79 -6.07 -21.86
C ALA A 14 -18.81 -7.04 -21.17
N SER A 15 -18.30 -8.02 -21.92
CA SER A 15 -17.28 -8.93 -21.43
C SER A 15 -16.08 -8.12 -20.92
N PRO A 16 -15.48 -8.47 -19.76
CA PRO A 16 -14.34 -7.73 -19.25
C PRO A 16 -13.22 -7.74 -20.28
N ARG A 17 -12.68 -6.56 -20.55
CA ARG A 17 -11.55 -6.40 -21.45
C ARG A 17 -10.28 -6.85 -20.72
N TRP A 18 -10.03 -8.16 -20.68
CA TRP A 18 -8.95 -8.76 -19.91
C TRP A 18 -7.57 -8.17 -20.22
N LEU A 19 -7.34 -7.77 -21.47
CA LEU A 19 -6.10 -7.09 -21.86
C LEU A 19 -5.95 -5.75 -21.13
N ALA A 20 -7.02 -4.96 -21.02
CA ALA A 20 -7.01 -3.72 -20.26
C ALA A 20 -6.79 -3.96 -18.76
N VAL A 21 -7.48 -4.95 -18.19
CA VAL A 21 -7.29 -5.35 -16.78
C VAL A 21 -5.85 -5.78 -16.52
N ALA A 22 -5.30 -6.66 -17.38
CA ALA A 22 -3.92 -7.13 -17.25
C ALA A 22 -2.91 -5.99 -17.32
N ASN A 23 -3.11 -5.02 -18.24
CA ASN A 23 -2.21 -3.87 -18.35
C ASN A 23 -2.29 -2.94 -17.15
N VAL A 24 -3.48 -2.70 -16.58
CA VAL A 24 -3.61 -1.90 -15.33
C VAL A 24 -2.95 -2.61 -14.15
N ILE A 25 -3.09 -3.94 -14.02
CA ILE A 25 -2.42 -4.72 -12.97
C ILE A 25 -0.90 -4.68 -13.18
N PHE A 26 -0.43 -4.87 -14.41
CA PHE A 26 0.99 -4.74 -14.76
C PHE A 26 1.52 -3.34 -14.41
N ALA A 27 0.78 -2.28 -14.73
CA ALA A 27 1.14 -0.90 -14.37
C ALA A 27 1.27 -0.72 -12.84
N GLY A 28 0.37 -1.33 -12.07
CA GLY A 28 0.45 -1.34 -10.60
C GLY A 28 1.69 -2.05 -10.08
N ILE A 29 1.97 -3.26 -10.59
CA ILE A 29 3.16 -4.05 -10.22
C ILE A 29 4.44 -3.29 -10.60
N ALA A 30 4.51 -2.74 -11.82
CA ALA A 30 5.63 -1.93 -12.29
C ALA A 30 5.84 -0.68 -11.41
N ALA A 31 4.75 -0.01 -11.00
CA ALA A 31 4.84 1.11 -10.08
C ALA A 31 5.34 0.67 -8.68
N ALA A 32 4.94 -0.49 -8.18
CA ALA A 32 5.37 -1.01 -6.89
C ALA A 32 6.85 -1.46 -6.87
N LEU A 33 7.45 -1.78 -8.02
CA LEU A 33 8.91 -1.98 -8.12
C LEU A 33 9.68 -0.77 -7.57
N HIS A 34 9.17 0.45 -7.76
CA HIS A 34 9.81 1.67 -7.27
C HIS A 34 9.85 1.78 -5.73
N VAL A 35 9.03 1.03 -5.02
CA VAL A 35 9.11 0.86 -3.57
C VAL A 35 10.23 -0.12 -3.23
N GLY A 36 10.23 -1.30 -3.85
CA GLY A 36 11.18 -2.38 -3.56
C GLY A 36 12.62 -2.07 -3.98
N LYS A 37 12.83 -1.39 -5.12
CA LYS A 37 14.17 -1.07 -5.63
C LYS A 37 15.03 -0.28 -4.63
N ALA A 38 14.41 0.63 -3.89
CA ALA A 38 15.15 1.42 -2.91
C ALA A 38 15.67 0.54 -1.74
N THR A 39 14.89 -0.45 -1.33
CA THR A 39 15.28 -1.40 -0.27
C THR A 39 16.48 -2.26 -0.69
N ILE A 40 16.41 -2.86 -1.87
CA ILE A 40 17.47 -3.78 -2.34
C ILE A 40 18.73 -3.04 -2.77
N ALA A 41 18.60 -1.79 -3.20
CA ALA A 41 19.73 -0.96 -3.65
C ALA A 41 20.51 -0.32 -2.50
N LEU A 42 20.05 -0.38 -1.23
CA LEU A 42 20.70 0.29 -0.10
C LEU A 42 22.21 0.04 0.00
N PRO A 43 22.75 -1.21 -0.13
CA PRO A 43 24.19 -1.43 -0.07
C PRO A 43 24.94 -0.74 -1.22
N SER A 44 24.35 -0.68 -2.41
CA SER A 44 24.93 -0.01 -3.58
C SER A 44 24.86 1.52 -3.46
N LEU A 45 23.77 2.07 -2.94
CA LEU A 45 23.62 3.49 -2.64
C LEU A 45 24.62 3.95 -1.57
N GLN A 46 24.83 3.13 -0.52
CA GLN A 46 25.81 3.41 0.51
C GLN A 46 27.24 3.47 -0.06
N ARG A 47 27.58 2.58 -0.98
CA ARG A 47 28.89 2.62 -1.67
C ARG A 47 29.04 3.84 -2.57
N SER A 48 27.96 4.30 -3.21
CA SER A 48 28.00 5.42 -4.15
C SER A 48 28.02 6.80 -3.48
N PHE A 49 27.26 6.96 -2.40
CA PHE A 49 27.05 8.27 -1.76
C PHE A 49 27.61 8.36 -0.33
N GLY A 50 28.05 7.23 0.24
CA GLY A 50 28.38 7.17 1.66
C GLY A 50 27.15 7.31 2.56
N GLY A 51 27.37 7.80 3.76
CA GLY A 51 26.30 8.04 4.75
C GLY A 51 25.97 6.81 5.60
N ASP A 52 25.31 7.08 6.70
CA ASP A 52 24.78 6.08 7.63
C ASP A 52 23.37 5.63 7.21
N LEU A 53 22.82 4.65 7.93
CA LEU A 53 21.48 4.15 7.69
C LEU A 53 20.40 5.23 7.92
N ALA A 54 20.65 6.22 8.79
CA ALA A 54 19.72 7.32 9.03
C ALA A 54 19.61 8.22 7.79
N ALA A 55 20.73 8.57 7.15
CA ALA A 55 20.72 9.35 5.92
C ALA A 55 20.07 8.57 4.76
N LEU A 56 20.39 7.28 4.61
CA LEU A 56 19.84 6.44 3.55
C LEU A 56 18.34 6.15 3.72
N SER A 57 17.83 6.16 4.95
CA SER A 57 16.39 5.95 5.22
C SER A 57 15.50 7.01 4.56
N TRP A 58 16.03 8.20 4.26
CA TRP A 58 15.30 9.24 3.52
C TRP A 58 14.93 8.82 2.11
N ILE A 59 15.75 7.98 1.44
CA ILE A 59 15.41 7.44 0.10
C ILE A 59 14.10 6.64 0.13
N MET A 60 13.84 5.93 1.22
CA MET A 60 12.59 5.18 1.40
C MET A 60 11.43 6.11 1.78
N SER A 61 11.66 7.05 2.69
CA SER A 61 10.63 7.90 3.29
C SER A 61 10.17 9.03 2.37
N ALA A 62 11.04 9.54 1.50
CA ALA A 62 10.69 10.60 0.55
C ALA A 62 9.62 10.16 -0.46
N PHE A 63 9.64 8.90 -0.86
CA PHE A 63 8.70 8.36 -1.84
C PHE A 63 7.24 8.41 -1.36
N PRO A 64 6.84 7.90 -0.18
CA PRO A 64 5.47 7.97 0.31
C PRO A 64 5.09 9.34 0.89
N PHE A 65 6.04 10.27 1.08
CA PHE A 65 5.82 11.54 1.75
C PHE A 65 4.69 12.37 1.12
N VAL A 66 4.63 12.43 -0.21
CA VAL A 66 3.58 13.16 -0.93
C VAL A 66 2.20 12.56 -0.65
N GLY A 67 2.12 11.26 -0.42
CA GLY A 67 0.88 10.55 -0.11
C GLY A 67 0.25 10.98 1.22
N VAL A 68 1.07 11.43 2.20
CA VAL A 68 0.58 11.90 3.50
C VAL A 68 -0.40 13.08 3.34
N PHE A 69 -0.17 13.94 2.35
CA PHE A 69 -0.97 15.15 2.12
C PHE A 69 -1.84 15.05 0.86
N GLY A 70 -1.43 14.23 -0.11
CA GLY A 70 -1.93 14.25 -1.48
C GLY A 70 -3.11 13.33 -1.77
N GLY A 71 -3.45 12.39 -0.89
CA GLY A 71 -4.44 11.34 -1.19
C GLY A 71 -5.82 11.88 -1.60
N ILE A 72 -6.35 12.86 -0.87
CA ILE A 72 -7.63 13.49 -1.18
C ILE A 72 -7.54 14.30 -2.48
N ALA A 73 -6.45 15.07 -2.65
CA ALA A 73 -6.23 15.88 -3.84
C ALA A 73 -6.13 15.03 -5.12
N ALA A 74 -5.43 13.89 -5.05
CA ALA A 74 -5.32 12.94 -6.16
C ALA A 74 -6.69 12.39 -6.58
N GLY A 75 -7.57 12.06 -5.63
CA GLY A 75 -8.94 11.65 -5.91
C GLY A 75 -9.78 12.71 -6.62
N LEU A 76 -9.62 13.99 -6.25
CA LEU A 76 -10.27 15.11 -6.92
C LEU A 76 -9.73 15.31 -8.35
N LEU A 77 -8.45 15.11 -8.58
CA LEU A 77 -7.83 15.16 -9.90
C LEU A 77 -8.35 14.07 -10.84
N VAL A 78 -8.55 12.83 -10.37
CA VAL A 78 -9.17 11.75 -11.15
C VAL A 78 -10.54 12.17 -11.69
N ARG A 79 -11.34 12.82 -10.85
CA ARG A 79 -12.68 13.32 -11.24
C ARG A 79 -12.63 14.43 -12.27
N ARG A 80 -11.60 15.29 -12.24
CA ARG A 80 -11.48 16.46 -13.12
C ARG A 80 -10.89 16.10 -14.49
N TRP A 81 -9.88 15.23 -14.53
CA TRP A 81 -9.10 14.95 -15.73
C TRP A 81 -9.37 13.57 -16.33
N GLY A 82 -10.13 12.73 -15.64
CA GLY A 82 -10.44 11.36 -16.02
C GLY A 82 -9.39 10.35 -15.53
N ASP A 83 -9.86 9.14 -15.30
CA ASP A 83 -9.07 8.07 -14.70
C ASP A 83 -7.92 7.59 -15.60
N ARG A 84 -8.18 7.36 -16.90
CA ARG A 84 -7.16 6.89 -17.86
C ARG A 84 -6.05 7.91 -18.07
N ARG A 85 -6.40 9.18 -18.30
CA ARG A 85 -5.40 10.24 -18.55
C ARG A 85 -4.53 10.44 -17.33
N LEU A 86 -5.14 10.44 -16.16
CA LEU A 86 -4.41 10.63 -14.92
C LEU A 86 -3.52 9.43 -14.61
N LEU A 87 -3.98 8.20 -14.83
CA LEU A 87 -3.17 6.99 -14.67
C LEU A 87 -1.95 7.02 -15.61
N THR A 88 -2.15 7.33 -16.90
CA THR A 88 -1.05 7.45 -17.87
C THR A 88 -0.05 8.54 -17.45
N GLY A 89 -0.56 9.73 -17.06
CA GLY A 89 0.28 10.83 -16.58
C GLY A 89 1.08 10.47 -15.32
N GLY A 90 0.46 9.79 -14.36
CA GLY A 90 1.11 9.31 -13.13
C GLY A 90 2.26 8.34 -13.43
N LEU A 91 2.05 7.38 -14.36
CA LEU A 91 3.09 6.46 -14.80
C LEU A 91 4.23 7.20 -15.55
N ALA A 92 3.91 8.19 -16.37
CA ALA A 92 4.91 8.99 -17.06
C ALA A 92 5.76 9.82 -16.09
N ILE A 93 5.13 10.45 -15.08
CA ILE A 93 5.84 11.18 -14.01
C ILE A 93 6.75 10.22 -13.24
N LEU A 94 6.23 9.06 -12.82
CA LEU A 94 6.97 8.06 -12.06
C LEU A 94 8.19 7.55 -12.84
N GLY A 95 7.99 7.16 -14.12
CA GLY A 95 9.08 6.67 -14.97
C GLY A 95 10.08 7.74 -15.33
N GLY A 96 9.63 8.94 -15.69
CA GLY A 96 10.50 10.08 -16.00
C GLY A 96 11.37 10.51 -14.81
N ALA A 97 10.77 10.61 -13.62
CA ALA A 97 11.51 10.92 -12.38
C ALA A 97 12.53 9.82 -12.04
N SER A 98 12.20 8.55 -12.30
CA SER A 98 13.12 7.44 -12.08
C SER A 98 14.31 7.47 -13.04
N LEU A 99 14.10 7.76 -14.33
CA LEU A 99 15.18 7.94 -15.30
C LEU A 99 16.10 9.10 -14.89
N LEU A 100 15.51 10.22 -14.48
CA LEU A 100 16.28 11.35 -13.96
C LEU A 100 17.08 10.95 -12.73
N GLY A 101 16.45 10.22 -11.78
CA GLY A 101 17.12 9.72 -10.58
C GLY A 101 18.31 8.84 -10.89
N ALA A 102 18.21 7.96 -11.90
CA ALA A 102 19.32 7.10 -12.34
C ALA A 102 20.54 7.88 -12.84
N SER A 103 20.38 9.11 -13.31
CA SER A 103 21.47 9.97 -13.79
C SER A 103 22.10 10.86 -12.72
N MET A 104 21.51 10.90 -11.51
CA MET A 104 22.00 11.77 -10.43
C MET A 104 23.32 11.27 -9.85
N GLN A 105 24.21 12.21 -9.58
CA GLN A 105 25.51 11.97 -8.93
C GLN A 105 25.55 12.50 -7.50
N ASP A 106 24.54 13.27 -7.11
CA ASP A 106 24.40 13.84 -5.78
C ASP A 106 23.17 13.26 -5.08
N PHE A 107 23.32 12.95 -3.78
CA PHE A 107 22.27 12.33 -2.97
C PHE A 107 21.02 13.21 -2.84
N THR A 108 21.22 14.54 -2.72
CA THR A 108 20.10 15.48 -2.54
C THR A 108 19.21 15.53 -3.77
N TRP A 109 19.83 15.53 -4.97
CA TRP A 109 19.06 15.49 -6.21
C TRP A 109 18.38 14.14 -6.44
N LEU A 110 19.04 13.03 -6.10
CA LEU A 110 18.38 11.71 -6.10
C LEU A 110 17.17 11.70 -5.15
N LEU A 111 17.32 12.28 -3.95
CA LEU A 111 16.21 12.38 -3.00
C LEU A 111 15.06 13.24 -3.55
N ALA A 112 15.37 14.35 -4.22
CA ALA A 112 14.36 15.18 -4.88
C ALA A 112 13.55 14.39 -5.92
N THR A 113 14.23 13.56 -6.74
CA THR A 113 13.54 12.69 -7.70
C THR A 113 12.61 11.67 -7.01
N ARG A 114 12.94 11.20 -5.80
CA ARG A 114 12.07 10.28 -5.03
C ARG A 114 10.75 10.92 -4.63
N PHE A 115 10.72 12.22 -4.28
CA PHE A 115 9.45 12.93 -4.05
C PHE A 115 8.60 12.98 -5.32
N VAL A 116 9.21 13.22 -6.48
CA VAL A 116 8.50 13.27 -7.77
C VAL A 116 8.03 11.87 -8.17
N GLU A 117 8.85 10.82 -7.97
CA GLU A 117 8.42 9.42 -8.14
C GLU A 117 7.21 9.12 -7.24
N GLY A 118 7.24 9.56 -5.97
CA GLY A 118 6.14 9.38 -5.02
C GLY A 118 4.84 10.06 -5.46
N LEU A 119 4.93 11.25 -6.07
CA LEU A 119 3.76 11.91 -6.67
C LEU A 119 3.16 11.08 -7.80
N GLY A 120 4.01 10.59 -8.72
CA GLY A 120 3.56 9.71 -9.80
C GLY A 120 2.90 8.43 -9.27
N PHE A 121 3.51 7.79 -8.29
CA PHE A 121 2.99 6.60 -7.63
C PHE A 121 1.62 6.83 -6.95
N LEU A 122 1.48 7.93 -6.20
CA LEU A 122 0.22 8.31 -5.57
C LEU A 122 -0.91 8.42 -6.61
N ILE A 123 -0.63 9.07 -7.72
CA ILE A 123 -1.58 9.21 -8.82
C ILE A 123 -1.98 7.83 -9.37
N VAL A 124 -1.01 6.94 -9.59
CA VAL A 124 -1.25 5.57 -10.08
C VAL A 124 -2.16 4.79 -9.12
N VAL A 125 -1.85 4.79 -7.83
CA VAL A 125 -2.60 4.04 -6.81
C VAL A 125 -4.04 4.52 -6.67
N VAL A 126 -4.29 5.81 -6.92
CA VAL A 126 -5.64 6.39 -6.85
C VAL A 126 -6.41 6.20 -8.16
N ALA A 127 -5.74 6.34 -9.31
CA ALA A 127 -6.42 6.28 -10.62
C ALA A 127 -6.68 4.84 -11.10
N ALA A 128 -5.77 3.90 -10.84
CA ALA A 128 -5.89 2.53 -11.33
C ALA A 128 -7.16 1.80 -10.82
N PRO A 129 -7.55 1.86 -9.53
CA PRO A 129 -8.82 1.29 -9.08
C PRO A 129 -10.04 1.89 -9.76
N ALA A 130 -10.03 3.18 -10.09
CA ALA A 130 -11.12 3.83 -10.81
C ALA A 130 -11.25 3.27 -12.23
N VAL A 131 -10.12 3.11 -12.95
CA VAL A 131 -10.09 2.45 -14.26
C VAL A 131 -10.62 1.03 -14.16
N LEU A 132 -10.11 0.22 -13.21
CA LEU A 132 -10.53 -1.17 -13.02
C LEU A 132 -12.03 -1.28 -12.73
N HIS A 133 -12.57 -0.39 -11.90
CA HIS A 133 -13.98 -0.34 -11.59
C HIS A 133 -14.84 -0.09 -12.86
N ARG A 134 -14.38 0.82 -13.73
CA ARG A 134 -15.08 1.19 -14.96
C ARG A 134 -15.06 0.11 -16.04
N ILE A 135 -13.92 -0.59 -16.19
CA ILE A 135 -13.75 -1.59 -17.26
C ILE A 135 -14.19 -3.00 -16.88
N THR A 136 -14.60 -3.22 -15.61
CA THR A 136 -14.93 -4.56 -15.08
C THR A 136 -16.42 -4.66 -14.78
N SER A 137 -17.07 -5.76 -15.22
CA SER A 137 -18.46 -6.08 -14.87
C SER A 137 -18.61 -6.37 -13.37
N GLU A 138 -19.80 -6.15 -12.81
CA GLU A 138 -20.06 -6.37 -11.39
C GLU A 138 -19.74 -7.79 -10.93
N THR A 139 -20.06 -8.79 -11.75
CA THR A 139 -19.82 -10.21 -11.45
C THR A 139 -18.34 -10.59 -11.33
N ARG A 140 -17.43 -9.83 -11.96
CA ARG A 140 -15.98 -10.10 -11.95
C ARG A 140 -15.18 -9.10 -11.13
N ARG A 141 -15.82 -8.09 -10.59
CA ARG A 141 -15.18 -7.00 -9.85
C ARG A 141 -14.38 -7.50 -8.65
N SER A 142 -14.92 -8.44 -7.87
CA SER A 142 -14.22 -9.01 -6.72
C SER A 142 -12.93 -9.72 -7.10
N VAL A 143 -12.92 -10.47 -8.21
CA VAL A 143 -11.72 -11.16 -8.72
C VAL A 143 -10.66 -10.15 -9.17
N VAL A 144 -11.06 -9.13 -9.96
CA VAL A 144 -10.14 -8.12 -10.47
C VAL A 144 -9.53 -7.28 -9.35
N PHE A 145 -10.32 -6.89 -8.33
CA PHE A 145 -9.79 -6.16 -7.19
C PHE A 145 -8.96 -7.06 -6.26
N GLY A 146 -9.26 -8.35 -6.18
CA GLY A 146 -8.40 -9.33 -5.53
C GLY A 146 -7.02 -9.41 -6.18
N LEU A 147 -6.96 -9.49 -7.52
CA LEU A 147 -5.71 -9.44 -8.27
C LEU A 147 -5.00 -8.09 -8.07
N TRP A 148 -5.72 -6.97 -8.13
CA TRP A 148 -5.15 -5.66 -7.88
C TRP A 148 -4.52 -5.56 -6.49
N SER A 149 -5.12 -6.13 -5.45
CA SER A 149 -4.59 -6.04 -4.08
C SER A 149 -3.20 -6.68 -3.90
N THR A 150 -2.77 -7.53 -4.83
CA THR A 150 -1.44 -8.17 -4.81
C THR A 150 -0.33 -7.29 -5.41
N PHE A 151 -0.65 -6.18 -6.06
CA PHE A 151 0.33 -5.38 -6.82
C PHE A 151 1.51 -4.89 -5.98
N MET A 152 1.23 -4.43 -4.76
CA MET A 152 2.25 -3.87 -3.88
C MET A 152 3.25 -4.95 -3.42
N ALA A 153 2.75 -6.04 -2.84
CA ALA A 153 3.60 -7.13 -2.39
C ALA A 153 4.33 -7.79 -3.57
N GLY A 154 3.64 -7.97 -4.71
CA GLY A 154 4.22 -8.53 -5.92
C GLY A 154 5.35 -7.67 -6.47
N GLY A 155 5.16 -6.35 -6.59
CA GLY A 155 6.20 -5.44 -7.10
C GLY A 155 7.41 -5.37 -6.17
N ILE A 156 7.19 -5.25 -4.85
CA ILE A 156 8.30 -5.24 -3.88
C ILE A 156 9.08 -6.56 -3.93
N ALA A 157 8.38 -7.71 -3.93
CA ALA A 157 9.01 -9.02 -3.98
C ALA A 157 9.82 -9.23 -5.28
N LEU A 158 9.26 -8.82 -6.44
CA LEU A 158 9.97 -8.89 -7.72
C LEU A 158 11.22 -8.02 -7.74
N SER A 159 11.16 -6.81 -7.18
CA SER A 159 12.34 -5.95 -7.06
C SER A 159 13.41 -6.57 -6.17
N MET A 160 13.03 -7.15 -5.04
CA MET A 160 13.99 -7.85 -4.16
C MET A 160 14.59 -9.09 -4.81
N LEU A 161 13.84 -9.80 -5.64
CA LEU A 161 14.29 -11.01 -6.34
C LEU A 161 15.25 -10.69 -7.48
N PHE A 162 14.90 -9.72 -8.32
CA PHE A 162 15.64 -9.41 -9.55
C PHE A 162 16.65 -8.27 -9.41
N GLY A 163 16.45 -7.36 -8.46
CA GLY A 163 17.34 -6.23 -8.22
C GLY A 163 18.82 -6.62 -7.99
N PRO A 164 19.12 -7.66 -7.17
CA PRO A 164 20.50 -8.11 -6.96
C PRO A 164 21.21 -8.61 -8.22
N LEU A 165 20.46 -9.01 -9.26
CA LEU A 165 21.02 -9.47 -10.55
C LEU A 165 21.48 -8.32 -11.45
N LEU A 166 21.15 -7.07 -11.08
CA LEU A 166 21.51 -5.89 -11.84
C LEU A 166 22.89 -5.39 -11.42
N ALA A 167 23.59 -4.74 -12.35
CA ALA A 167 24.97 -4.31 -12.16
C ALA A 167 25.13 -3.31 -11.00
N ASP A 168 24.19 -2.37 -10.89
CA ASP A 168 24.17 -1.37 -9.82
C ASP A 168 22.76 -0.81 -9.60
N TRP A 169 22.61 0.09 -8.63
CA TRP A 169 21.34 0.73 -8.32
C TRP A 169 20.78 1.57 -9.50
N ARG A 170 21.64 2.11 -10.38
CA ARG A 170 21.20 2.88 -11.55
C ARG A 170 20.47 2.00 -12.56
N ALA A 171 20.98 0.79 -12.80
CA ALA A 171 20.33 -0.18 -13.67
C ALA A 171 18.93 -0.55 -13.14
N ASP A 172 18.75 -0.68 -11.82
CA ASP A 172 17.45 -0.96 -11.21
C ASP A 172 16.49 0.23 -11.40
N TRP A 173 16.96 1.49 -11.24
CA TRP A 173 16.17 2.69 -11.53
C TRP A 173 15.73 2.78 -12.99
N GLN A 174 16.65 2.47 -13.93
CA GLN A 174 16.38 2.48 -15.37
C GLN A 174 15.39 1.37 -15.77
N LEU A 175 15.58 0.14 -15.28
CA LEU A 175 14.67 -0.97 -15.58
C LEU A 175 13.27 -0.70 -15.02
N SER A 176 13.16 -0.26 -13.78
CA SER A 176 11.88 0.09 -13.17
C SER A 176 11.18 1.21 -13.95
N ALA A 177 11.93 2.23 -14.40
CA ALA A 177 11.42 3.30 -15.23
C ALA A 177 10.93 2.80 -16.58
N LEU A 178 11.70 1.93 -17.24
CA LEU A 178 11.32 1.34 -18.54
C LEU A 178 10.00 0.59 -18.44
N LEU A 179 9.83 -0.26 -17.42
CA LEU A 179 8.62 -1.06 -17.23
C LEU A 179 7.39 -0.17 -17.01
N VAL A 180 7.52 0.88 -16.20
CA VAL A 180 6.42 1.84 -15.96
C VAL A 180 6.09 2.64 -17.21
N LEU A 181 7.08 3.08 -17.98
CA LEU A 181 6.87 3.81 -19.23
C LEU A 181 6.24 2.93 -20.32
N VAL A 182 6.64 1.66 -20.40
CA VAL A 182 5.98 0.67 -21.28
C VAL A 182 4.50 0.52 -20.88
N ALA A 183 4.20 0.39 -19.58
CA ALA A 183 2.82 0.36 -19.12
C ALA A 183 2.06 1.65 -19.52
N ALA A 184 2.68 2.82 -19.37
CA ALA A 184 2.09 4.11 -19.74
C ALA A 184 1.77 4.18 -21.24
N LEU A 185 2.61 3.63 -22.11
CA LEU A 185 2.39 3.58 -23.56
C LEU A 185 1.30 2.58 -23.94
N LEU A 186 1.21 1.44 -23.27
CA LEU A 186 0.21 0.41 -23.55
C LEU A 186 -1.20 0.78 -23.03
N LEU A 187 -1.29 1.65 -22.01
CA LEU A 187 -2.55 2.01 -21.38
C LEU A 187 -3.55 2.65 -22.33
N PRO A 188 -3.23 3.70 -23.12
CA PRO A 188 -4.16 4.30 -24.06
C PRO A 188 -4.58 3.37 -25.20
N LEU A 189 -3.80 2.34 -25.50
CA LEU A 189 -4.09 1.34 -26.53
C LEU A 189 -5.07 0.26 -26.04
N SER A 190 -5.04 -0.07 -24.75
CA SER A 190 -5.82 -1.17 -24.17
C SER A 190 -7.05 -0.68 -23.40
N VAL A 191 -6.96 0.47 -22.73
CA VAL A 191 -8.03 1.03 -21.90
C VAL A 191 -8.88 2.03 -22.69
N PRO A 192 -10.21 1.88 -22.76
CA PRO A 192 -11.08 2.82 -23.44
C PRO A 192 -10.95 4.24 -22.84
N GLY A 193 -11.23 5.25 -23.66
CA GLY A 193 -11.29 6.63 -23.23
C GLY A 193 -12.34 6.88 -22.14
N ASP A 194 -12.16 7.96 -21.40
CA ASP A 194 -13.17 8.46 -20.48
C ASP A 194 -14.24 9.18 -21.29
N ASP A 195 -15.38 8.56 -21.53
CA ASP A 195 -16.54 9.19 -22.14
C ASP A 195 -17.23 10.08 -21.10
N GLY A 196 -16.51 11.14 -20.69
CA GLY A 196 -17.08 12.33 -20.08
C GLY A 196 -18.01 12.19 -18.87
N CYS A 197 -17.91 11.15 -18.06
CA CYS A 197 -18.64 11.06 -16.82
C CYS A 197 -18.04 12.04 -15.78
N ARG A 198 -18.20 13.35 -16.06
CA ARG A 198 -17.94 14.43 -15.11
C ARG A 198 -18.96 14.29 -13.98
N ALA A 199 -18.63 13.51 -12.96
CA ALA A 199 -19.46 13.43 -11.77
C ALA A 199 -19.62 14.84 -11.18
N ALA A 200 -20.86 15.33 -11.17
CA ALA A 200 -21.24 16.62 -10.59
C ALA A 200 -20.65 16.80 -9.18
N GLY A 201 -20.24 18.02 -8.87
CA GLY A 201 -19.47 18.39 -7.69
C GLY A 201 -19.96 17.81 -6.38
N VAL A 202 -19.16 16.92 -5.79
CA VAL A 202 -19.24 16.70 -4.35
C VAL A 202 -18.46 17.83 -3.71
N ARG A 203 -19.17 18.72 -3.00
CA ARG A 203 -18.58 19.77 -2.19
C ARG A 203 -17.68 19.13 -1.12
N PRO A 204 -16.54 19.74 -0.73
CA PRO A 204 -15.69 19.24 0.35
C PRO A 204 -16.36 19.34 1.74
N ALA A 205 -17.68 19.50 1.78
CA ALA A 205 -18.47 19.73 2.99
C ALA A 205 -18.62 18.49 3.90
N GLY A 206 -17.62 17.61 3.97
CA GLY A 206 -17.74 16.38 4.76
C GLY A 206 -16.55 16.03 5.66
N LEU A 207 -15.40 16.70 5.53
CA LEU A 207 -14.21 16.37 6.32
C LEU A 207 -14.45 16.61 7.82
N GLY A 208 -15.07 17.73 8.18
CA GLY A 208 -15.42 18.01 9.57
C GLY A 208 -16.39 16.99 10.18
N THR A 209 -17.34 16.47 9.38
CA THR A 209 -18.27 15.41 9.82
C THR A 209 -17.54 14.08 9.97
N LEU A 210 -16.63 13.76 9.05
CA LEU A 210 -15.84 12.55 9.09
C LEU A 210 -14.94 12.48 10.34
N LEU A 211 -14.24 13.58 10.66
CA LEU A 211 -13.33 13.67 11.80
C LEU A 211 -14.05 13.59 13.16
N LYS A 212 -15.36 13.81 13.18
CA LYS A 212 -16.19 13.58 14.39
C LYS A 212 -16.47 12.09 14.66
N VAL A 213 -16.14 11.20 13.72
CA VAL A 213 -16.29 9.74 13.90
C VAL A 213 -14.96 9.16 14.36
N PRO A 214 -14.80 8.84 15.66
CA PRO A 214 -13.52 8.38 16.22
C PRO A 214 -12.99 7.12 15.53
N ALA A 215 -13.88 6.21 15.11
CA ALA A 215 -13.52 4.95 14.46
C ALA A 215 -12.67 5.16 13.20
N ILE A 216 -12.94 6.19 12.39
CA ILE A 216 -12.20 6.47 11.17
C ILE A 216 -10.76 6.92 11.48
N THR A 217 -10.60 7.81 12.47
CA THR A 217 -9.27 8.27 12.90
C THR A 217 -8.48 7.13 13.56
N LEU A 218 -9.15 6.28 14.35
CA LEU A 218 -8.52 5.09 14.95
C LEU A 218 -8.05 4.10 13.89
N LEU A 219 -8.81 3.91 12.81
CA LEU A 219 -8.39 3.12 11.65
C LEU A 219 -7.16 3.71 10.96
N ALA A 220 -7.14 5.04 10.74
CA ALA A 220 -5.99 5.72 10.17
C ALA A 220 -4.72 5.56 11.02
N LEU A 221 -4.83 5.79 12.33
CA LEU A 221 -3.72 5.61 13.28
C LEU A 221 -3.29 4.14 13.40
N GLY A 222 -4.22 3.20 13.39
CA GLY A 222 -3.92 1.77 13.35
C GLY A 222 -3.15 1.39 12.08
N PHE A 223 -3.52 1.98 10.94
CA PHE A 223 -2.79 1.78 9.69
C PHE A 223 -1.40 2.43 9.73
N THR A 224 -1.26 3.56 10.44
CA THR A 224 0.06 4.19 10.67
C THR A 224 0.98 3.27 11.48
N THR A 225 0.52 2.72 12.61
CA THR A 225 1.34 1.84 13.45
C THR A 225 1.73 0.55 12.74
N TYR A 226 0.83 0.00 11.92
CA TYR A 226 1.14 -1.14 11.05
C TYR A 226 2.27 -0.82 10.07
N ASN A 227 2.11 0.24 9.27
CA ASN A 227 3.10 0.59 8.24
C ASN A 227 4.43 1.03 8.86
N LEU A 228 4.40 1.66 10.02
CA LEU A 228 5.60 1.96 10.76
C LEU A 228 6.39 0.68 11.05
N GLN A 229 5.77 -0.34 11.65
CA GLN A 229 6.41 -1.62 11.94
C GLN A 229 6.86 -2.35 10.68
N PHE A 230 5.96 -2.44 9.68
CA PHE A 230 6.22 -3.16 8.43
C PHE A 230 7.40 -2.55 7.67
N PHE A 231 7.39 -1.24 7.45
CA PHE A 231 8.45 -0.57 6.72
C PHE A 231 9.73 -0.39 7.55
N ALA A 232 9.65 -0.32 8.89
CA ALA A 232 10.84 -0.36 9.73
C ALA A 232 11.61 -1.68 9.56
N LEU A 233 10.92 -2.81 9.48
CA LEU A 233 11.57 -4.11 9.25
C LEU A 233 11.99 -4.27 7.79
N MET A 234 11.11 -3.99 6.83
CA MET A 234 11.34 -4.28 5.41
C MET A 234 12.38 -3.37 4.77
N THR A 235 12.53 -2.11 5.22
CA THR A 235 13.47 -1.15 4.62
C THR A 235 14.91 -1.64 4.64
N PHE A 236 15.35 -2.20 5.75
CA PHE A 236 16.72 -2.66 5.91
C PHE A 236 16.84 -4.19 5.94
N LEU A 237 15.79 -4.91 5.56
CA LEU A 237 15.75 -6.38 5.61
C LEU A 237 16.95 -7.01 4.89
N PRO A 238 17.30 -6.65 3.64
CA PRO A 238 18.47 -7.24 2.98
C PRO A 238 19.77 -6.93 3.73
N VAL A 239 19.95 -5.69 4.20
CA VAL A 239 21.14 -5.28 4.96
C VAL A 239 21.27 -6.07 6.26
N PHE A 240 20.16 -6.21 7.00
CA PHE A 240 20.12 -7.01 8.23
C PHE A 240 20.48 -8.47 7.97
N LEU A 241 19.90 -9.09 6.93
CA LEU A 241 20.17 -10.48 6.57
C LEU A 241 21.64 -10.70 6.17
N MET A 242 22.21 -9.79 5.37
CA MET A 242 23.64 -9.84 4.98
C MET A 242 24.55 -9.76 6.22
N GLN A 243 24.29 -8.81 7.12
CA GLN A 243 25.09 -8.62 8.33
C GLN A 243 24.92 -9.77 9.32
N ARG A 244 23.69 -10.26 9.46
CA ARG A 244 23.34 -11.28 10.46
C ARG A 244 23.74 -12.68 10.07
N LEU A 245 23.54 -13.04 8.79
CA LEU A 245 23.73 -14.40 8.26
C LEU A 245 25.02 -14.54 7.44
N GLY A 246 25.72 -13.44 7.14
CA GLY A 246 26.89 -13.46 6.26
C GLY A 246 26.59 -13.86 4.82
N VAL A 247 25.32 -13.74 4.38
CA VAL A 247 24.89 -14.13 3.04
C VAL A 247 25.10 -13.02 2.02
N ALA A 248 25.23 -13.40 0.74
CA ALA A 248 25.31 -12.46 -0.36
C ALA A 248 23.98 -11.73 -0.58
N LEU A 249 24.00 -10.60 -1.29
CA LEU A 249 22.83 -9.76 -1.55
C LEU A 249 21.73 -10.54 -2.30
N GLU A 250 22.10 -11.44 -3.20
CA GLU A 250 21.17 -12.26 -3.97
C GLU A 250 20.36 -13.18 -3.04
N THR A 251 21.03 -13.83 -2.09
CA THR A 251 20.38 -14.68 -1.09
C THR A 251 19.51 -13.86 -0.14
N ALA A 252 19.99 -12.71 0.32
CA ALA A 252 19.23 -11.79 1.15
C ALA A 252 17.98 -11.25 0.42
N GLY A 253 18.10 -10.95 -0.87
CA GLY A 253 17.01 -10.54 -1.74
C GLY A 253 15.96 -11.65 -1.93
N LEU A 254 16.40 -12.90 -2.18
CA LEU A 254 15.50 -14.05 -2.30
C LEU A 254 14.71 -14.30 -1.01
N ILE A 255 15.39 -14.30 0.14
CA ILE A 255 14.75 -14.46 1.45
C ILE A 255 13.78 -13.28 1.70
N GLY A 256 14.20 -12.05 1.42
CA GLY A 256 13.37 -10.85 1.57
C GLY A 256 12.14 -10.88 0.68
N ALA A 257 12.29 -11.28 -0.59
CA ALA A 257 11.17 -11.44 -1.53
C ALA A 257 10.14 -12.45 -1.00
N ALA A 258 10.60 -13.58 -0.50
CA ALA A 258 9.74 -14.62 0.06
C ALA A 258 9.04 -14.14 1.35
N ILE A 259 9.74 -13.42 2.23
CA ILE A 259 9.15 -12.81 3.44
C ILE A 259 8.07 -11.79 3.05
N VAL A 260 8.34 -10.90 2.08
CA VAL A 260 7.34 -9.92 1.61
C VAL A 260 6.14 -10.60 0.97
N ALA A 261 6.36 -11.64 0.16
CA ALA A 261 5.29 -12.39 -0.48
C ALA A 261 4.34 -13.05 0.55
N ALA A 262 4.84 -13.46 1.71
CA ALA A 262 4.03 -14.01 2.79
C ALA A 262 2.94 -13.05 3.29
N ASN A 263 3.08 -11.72 3.07
CA ASN A 263 2.05 -10.73 3.39
C ASN A 263 0.72 -11.02 2.69
N ALA A 264 0.76 -11.58 1.47
CA ALA A 264 -0.43 -11.95 0.73
C ALA A 264 -1.27 -13.01 1.47
N LEU A 265 -0.64 -13.93 2.20
CA LEU A 265 -1.34 -14.95 3.02
C LEU A 265 -2.19 -14.29 4.09
N GLY A 266 -1.64 -13.27 4.76
CA GLY A 266 -2.35 -12.50 5.78
C GLY A 266 -3.54 -11.72 5.23
N ASN A 267 -3.38 -11.10 4.06
CA ASN A 267 -4.49 -10.39 3.39
C ASN A 267 -5.67 -11.33 3.13
N VAL A 268 -5.42 -12.53 2.62
CA VAL A 268 -6.46 -13.55 2.37
C VAL A 268 -7.05 -14.04 3.69
N ALA A 269 -6.21 -14.37 4.67
CA ALA A 269 -6.65 -14.84 5.98
C ALA A 269 -7.56 -13.84 6.69
N ALA A 270 -7.26 -12.55 6.62
CA ALA A 270 -8.08 -11.50 7.24
C ALA A 270 -9.49 -11.44 6.64
N GLY A 271 -9.63 -11.53 5.32
CA GLY A 271 -10.93 -11.58 4.67
C GLY A 271 -11.79 -12.75 5.19
N PHE A 272 -11.18 -13.92 5.35
CA PHE A 272 -11.83 -15.11 5.88
C PHE A 272 -12.17 -15.00 7.38
N ILE A 273 -11.26 -14.44 8.18
CA ILE A 273 -11.48 -14.21 9.63
C ILE A 273 -12.63 -13.22 9.85
N LEU A 274 -12.64 -12.12 9.10
CA LEU A 274 -13.73 -11.12 9.17
C LEU A 274 -15.07 -11.69 8.72
N SER A 275 -15.09 -12.54 7.68
CA SER A 275 -16.33 -13.19 7.23
C SER A 275 -16.92 -14.15 8.26
N ARG A 276 -16.13 -14.64 9.22
CA ARG A 276 -16.59 -15.44 10.38
C ARG A 276 -17.07 -14.59 11.57
N GLY A 277 -17.15 -13.28 11.41
CA GLY A 277 -17.68 -12.39 12.43
C GLY A 277 -16.68 -11.95 13.50
N ILE A 278 -15.37 -12.21 13.31
CA ILE A 278 -14.35 -11.64 14.21
C ILE A 278 -14.37 -10.12 14.08
N ARG A 279 -14.39 -9.45 15.23
CA ARG A 279 -14.51 -7.99 15.33
C ARG A 279 -13.24 -7.30 14.80
N PRO A 280 -13.36 -6.32 13.90
CA PRO A 280 -12.20 -5.65 13.28
C PRO A 280 -11.20 -5.08 14.28
N GLY A 281 -11.68 -4.45 15.37
CA GLY A 281 -10.81 -3.92 16.42
C GLY A 281 -10.02 -5.00 17.17
N ALA A 282 -10.60 -6.19 17.39
CA ALA A 282 -9.89 -7.32 18.00
C ALA A 282 -8.80 -7.85 17.05
N LEU A 283 -9.12 -7.97 15.75
CA LEU A 283 -8.16 -8.41 14.74
C LEU A 283 -7.01 -7.41 14.60
N LEU A 284 -7.30 -6.11 14.61
CA LEU A 284 -6.27 -5.06 14.59
C LEU A 284 -5.36 -5.15 15.83
N ALA A 285 -5.93 -5.27 17.02
CA ALA A 285 -5.16 -5.37 18.26
C ALA A 285 -4.25 -6.61 18.30
N SER A 286 -4.80 -7.79 17.97
CA SER A 286 -4.04 -9.04 17.96
C SER A 286 -2.92 -9.02 16.90
N THR A 287 -3.21 -8.52 15.72
CA THR A 287 -2.21 -8.34 14.65
C THR A 287 -1.07 -7.43 15.11
N ALA A 288 -1.39 -6.27 15.71
CA ALA A 288 -0.37 -5.33 16.19
C ALA A 288 0.52 -5.93 17.28
N ILE A 289 -0.05 -6.67 18.23
CA ILE A 289 0.70 -7.38 19.26
C ILE A 289 1.64 -8.43 18.65
N LEU A 290 1.10 -9.27 17.76
CA LEU A 290 1.88 -10.33 17.13
C LEU A 290 3.02 -9.75 16.27
N MET A 291 2.78 -8.66 15.54
CA MET A 291 3.83 -7.95 14.80
C MET A 291 4.89 -7.38 15.75
N GLY A 292 4.49 -6.75 16.84
CA GLY A 292 5.41 -6.23 17.85
C GLY A 292 6.32 -7.33 18.43
N LEU A 293 5.73 -8.46 18.84
CA LEU A 293 6.46 -9.57 19.43
C LEU A 293 7.37 -10.30 18.41
N THR A 294 6.84 -10.61 17.22
CA THR A 294 7.62 -11.31 16.19
C THR A 294 8.71 -10.42 15.61
N GLY A 295 8.45 -9.11 15.43
CA GLY A 295 9.45 -8.14 15.01
C GLY A 295 10.54 -7.92 16.05
N ALA A 296 10.20 -7.82 17.33
CA ALA A 296 11.16 -7.74 18.42
C ALA A 296 12.05 -9.00 18.49
N ALA A 297 11.44 -10.19 18.39
CA ALA A 297 12.17 -11.46 18.38
C ALA A 297 13.06 -11.57 17.13
N PHE A 298 12.63 -11.10 15.96
CA PHE A 298 13.42 -11.08 14.74
C PHE A 298 14.75 -10.31 14.91
N PHE A 299 14.72 -9.15 15.58
CA PHE A 299 15.91 -8.33 15.79
C PHE A 299 16.77 -8.76 17.00
N HIS A 300 16.31 -9.72 17.78
CA HIS A 300 17.03 -10.13 19.01
C HIS A 300 18.35 -10.81 18.67
N ALA A 301 19.45 -10.36 19.32
CA ALA A 301 20.82 -10.79 19.00
C ALA A 301 21.05 -12.29 19.18
N ALA A 302 20.45 -12.92 20.20
CA ALA A 302 20.61 -14.36 20.47
C ALA A 302 19.73 -15.25 19.59
N MET A 303 18.90 -14.69 18.67
CA MET A 303 18.02 -15.48 17.83
C MET A 303 18.81 -16.24 16.75
N PRO A 304 18.70 -17.58 16.63
CA PRO A 304 19.33 -18.31 15.52
C PRO A 304 18.86 -17.81 14.16
N GLY A 305 19.78 -17.76 13.18
CA GLY A 305 19.49 -17.17 11.86
C GLY A 305 18.28 -17.78 11.14
N LEU A 306 18.14 -19.11 11.16
CA LEU A 306 16.98 -19.79 10.56
C LEU A 306 15.66 -19.40 11.26
N LEU A 307 15.69 -19.28 12.59
CA LEU A 307 14.52 -18.88 13.36
C LEU A 307 14.18 -17.39 13.12
N ALA A 308 15.18 -16.52 12.95
CA ALA A 308 14.95 -15.13 12.55
C ALA A 308 14.25 -15.06 11.18
N ILE A 309 14.67 -15.84 10.20
CA ILE A 309 13.98 -15.93 8.90
C ILE A 309 12.53 -16.37 9.09
N ALA A 310 12.28 -17.43 9.86
CA ALA A 310 10.93 -17.93 10.14
C ALA A 310 10.06 -16.86 10.83
N LEU A 311 10.63 -16.10 11.78
CA LEU A 311 9.94 -14.96 12.42
C LEU A 311 9.63 -13.84 11.44
N GLY A 312 10.51 -13.56 10.47
CA GLY A 312 10.25 -12.63 9.38
C GLY A 312 9.05 -13.05 8.53
N PHE A 313 8.92 -14.33 8.21
CA PHE A 313 7.75 -14.90 7.52
C PHE A 313 6.48 -14.73 8.34
N VAL A 314 6.51 -15.10 9.62
CA VAL A 314 5.36 -14.97 10.52
C VAL A 314 4.97 -13.50 10.67
N PHE A 315 5.94 -12.60 10.88
CA PHE A 315 5.72 -11.16 10.96
C PHE A 315 4.99 -10.65 9.71
N SER A 316 5.48 -10.98 8.51
CA SER A 316 4.92 -10.51 7.26
C SER A 316 3.53 -11.09 6.98
N ALA A 317 3.33 -12.38 7.25
CA ALA A 317 2.03 -13.02 7.11
C ALA A 317 1.00 -12.42 8.06
N VAL A 318 1.36 -12.22 9.33
CA VAL A 318 0.49 -11.54 10.31
C VAL A 318 0.21 -10.11 9.88
N ALA A 319 1.24 -9.37 9.46
CA ALA A 319 1.14 -8.00 9.00
C ALA A 319 0.11 -7.81 7.89
N GLY A 320 0.04 -8.75 6.93
CA GLY A 320 -0.93 -8.71 5.83
C GLY A 320 -2.41 -8.70 6.27
N MET A 321 -2.71 -9.11 7.49
CA MET A 321 -4.10 -9.07 7.97
C MET A 321 -4.61 -7.64 8.16
N LEU A 322 -3.73 -6.69 8.43
CA LEU A 322 -4.14 -5.35 8.84
C LEU A 322 -4.66 -4.48 7.69
N PRO A 323 -4.04 -4.42 6.50
CA PRO A 323 -4.59 -3.67 5.36
C PRO A 323 -6.02 -4.09 5.01
N THR A 324 -6.28 -5.38 4.92
CA THR A 324 -7.61 -5.92 4.63
C THR A 324 -8.61 -5.54 5.72
N THR A 325 -8.22 -5.67 7.01
CA THR A 325 -9.08 -5.31 8.15
C THR A 325 -9.46 -3.83 8.09
N VAL A 326 -8.50 -2.95 7.88
CA VAL A 326 -8.70 -1.50 7.86
C VAL A 326 -9.57 -1.09 6.67
N LEU A 327 -9.24 -1.56 5.47
CA LEU A 327 -9.96 -1.18 4.25
C LEU A 327 -11.38 -1.76 4.19
N ALA A 328 -11.61 -2.95 4.74
CA ALA A 328 -12.94 -3.52 4.86
C ALA A 328 -13.80 -2.80 5.90
N THR A 329 -13.19 -2.26 6.96
CA THR A 329 -13.91 -1.59 8.05
C THR A 329 -14.20 -0.11 7.77
N ALA A 330 -13.35 0.58 7.02
CA ALA A 330 -13.49 2.02 6.75
C ALA A 330 -14.84 2.40 6.13
N PRO A 331 -15.41 1.67 5.14
CA PRO A 331 -16.75 1.93 4.62
C PRO A 331 -17.84 1.76 5.67
N LEU A 332 -17.72 0.75 6.55
CA LEU A 332 -18.70 0.45 7.61
C LEU A 332 -18.70 1.51 8.72
N ALA A 333 -17.54 2.12 8.98
CA ALA A 333 -17.39 3.20 9.94
C ALA A 333 -17.76 4.58 9.36
N SER A 334 -17.98 4.68 8.04
CA SER A 334 -18.34 5.94 7.39
C SER A 334 -19.74 6.42 7.81
N PRO A 335 -19.90 7.69 8.21
CA PRO A 335 -21.18 8.20 8.67
C PRO A 335 -22.25 8.28 7.56
N ALA A 336 -21.84 8.25 6.30
CA ALA A 336 -22.74 8.19 5.15
C ALA A 336 -22.03 7.54 3.95
N PRO A 337 -22.77 6.82 3.07
CA PRO A 337 -22.17 6.21 1.87
C PRO A 337 -21.45 7.20 0.96
N SER A 338 -21.92 8.44 0.87
CA SER A 338 -21.31 9.51 0.10
C SER A 338 -19.95 9.97 0.66
N LEU A 339 -19.67 9.72 1.93
CA LEU A 339 -18.42 10.07 2.62
C LEU A 339 -17.39 8.92 2.63
N THR A 340 -17.77 7.72 2.18
CA THR A 340 -16.86 6.55 2.14
C THR A 340 -15.57 6.82 1.36
N PRO A 341 -15.55 7.47 0.19
CA PRO A 341 -14.29 7.78 -0.48
C PRO A 341 -13.38 8.69 0.34
N LEU A 342 -13.96 9.64 1.08
CA LEU A 342 -13.22 10.54 1.95
C LEU A 342 -12.66 9.80 3.18
N ALA A 343 -13.45 8.87 3.75
CA ALA A 343 -13.02 8.01 4.85
C ALA A 343 -11.81 7.13 4.45
N ILE A 344 -11.88 6.51 3.28
CA ILE A 344 -10.76 5.73 2.73
C ILE A 344 -9.55 6.63 2.49
N GLY A 345 -9.75 7.83 1.93
CA GLY A 345 -8.67 8.80 1.72
C GLY A 345 -7.96 9.18 3.02
N TRP A 346 -8.70 9.44 4.11
CA TRP A 346 -8.14 9.74 5.42
C TRP A 346 -7.35 8.56 6.01
N VAL A 347 -7.88 7.37 5.89
CA VAL A 347 -7.20 6.14 6.32
C VAL A 347 -5.91 5.90 5.53
N MET A 348 -5.91 6.18 4.22
CA MET A 348 -4.73 6.07 3.38
C MET A 348 -3.65 7.12 3.71
N GLN A 349 -4.01 8.28 4.24
CA GLN A 349 -3.02 9.23 4.77
C GLN A 349 -2.27 8.64 5.98
N GLY A 350 -2.98 7.91 6.87
CA GLY A 350 -2.35 7.14 7.94
C GLY A 350 -1.40 6.06 7.39
N ASN A 351 -1.80 5.36 6.32
CA ASN A 351 -0.94 4.41 5.62
C ASN A 351 0.39 5.04 5.18
N TYR A 352 0.34 6.18 4.49
CA TYR A 352 1.54 6.86 4.02
C TYR A 352 2.38 7.44 5.17
N LEU A 353 1.73 7.94 6.22
CA LEU A 353 2.44 8.45 7.40
C LEU A 353 3.31 7.37 8.05
N GLY A 354 2.78 6.15 8.21
CA GLY A 354 3.56 5.02 8.72
C GLY A 354 4.73 4.63 7.82
N GLN A 355 4.51 4.67 6.49
CA GLN A 355 5.57 4.41 5.50
C GLN A 355 6.69 5.45 5.53
N VAL A 356 6.40 6.70 5.90
CA VAL A 356 7.40 7.76 6.08
C VAL A 356 8.15 7.57 7.39
N ILE A 357 7.42 7.39 8.49
CA ILE A 357 8.02 7.38 9.84
C ILE A 357 8.82 6.09 10.08
N GLY A 358 8.37 4.95 9.60
CA GLY A 358 9.00 3.65 9.83
C GLY A 358 10.48 3.61 9.46
N PRO A 359 10.84 3.86 8.18
CA PRO A 359 12.25 3.88 7.74
C PRO A 359 13.10 4.91 8.48
N LEU A 360 12.55 6.12 8.74
CA LEU A 360 13.30 7.17 9.45
C LEU A 360 13.61 6.77 10.89
N LEU A 361 12.63 6.25 11.62
CA LEU A 361 12.84 5.84 13.00
C LEU A 361 13.81 4.67 13.11
N ILE A 362 13.65 3.64 12.28
CA ILE A 362 14.56 2.49 12.34
C ILE A 362 15.98 2.89 11.93
N GLY A 363 16.13 3.75 10.90
CA GLY A 363 17.44 4.25 10.47
C GLY A 363 18.15 5.02 11.59
N LEU A 364 17.44 5.93 12.28
CA LEU A 364 17.96 6.69 13.42
C LEU A 364 18.31 5.80 14.63
N ILE A 365 17.46 4.81 14.91
CA ILE A 365 17.66 3.91 16.05
C ILE A 365 18.86 3.00 15.79
N VAL A 366 18.93 2.38 14.61
CA VAL A 366 20.02 1.44 14.29
C VAL A 366 21.37 2.16 14.19
N SER A 367 21.40 3.40 13.69
CA SER A 367 22.64 4.18 13.65
C SER A 367 23.19 4.54 15.03
N ARG A 368 22.37 4.56 16.09
CA ARG A 368 22.76 4.92 17.46
C ARG A 368 22.88 3.73 18.41
N PHE A 369 22.05 2.72 18.24
CA PHE A 369 21.86 1.63 19.19
C PHE A 369 21.99 0.24 18.55
N ASP A 370 22.47 0.16 17.32
CA ASP A 370 22.46 -1.06 16.52
C ASP A 370 21.06 -1.70 16.40
N TRP A 371 21.01 -2.90 15.86
CA TRP A 371 19.75 -3.65 15.69
C TRP A 371 19.00 -3.95 17.01
N SER A 372 19.70 -3.91 18.15
CA SER A 372 19.05 -4.10 19.44
C SER A 372 18.04 -3.01 19.80
N GLY A 373 18.28 -1.78 19.33
CA GLY A 373 17.32 -0.68 19.49
C GLY A 373 16.01 -0.88 18.74
N ALA A 374 16.02 -1.64 17.65
CA ALA A 374 14.83 -1.98 16.87
C ALA A 374 13.80 -2.76 17.69
N ILE A 375 14.24 -3.56 18.68
CA ILE A 375 13.37 -4.32 19.59
C ILE A 375 12.39 -3.39 20.30
N GLY A 376 12.89 -2.29 20.87
CA GLY A 376 12.07 -1.28 21.56
C GLY A 376 11.04 -0.64 20.63
N LEU A 377 11.46 -0.30 19.39
CA LEU A 377 10.56 0.27 18.39
C LEU A 377 9.40 -0.69 18.06
N MET A 378 9.69 -1.98 17.84
CA MET A 378 8.67 -2.98 17.51
C MET A 378 7.67 -3.16 18.65
N LEU A 379 8.15 -3.27 19.89
CA LEU A 379 7.28 -3.45 21.07
C LEU A 379 6.41 -2.21 21.32
N VAL A 380 6.98 -1.01 21.27
CA VAL A 380 6.22 0.24 21.48
C VAL A 380 5.16 0.44 20.40
N ALA A 381 5.52 0.23 19.12
CA ALA A 381 4.57 0.35 18.02
C ALA A 381 3.47 -0.73 18.07
N GLY A 382 3.84 -1.96 18.46
CA GLY A 382 2.90 -3.05 18.69
C GLY A 382 1.91 -2.75 19.81
N ALA A 383 2.39 -2.24 20.95
CA ALA A 383 1.57 -1.82 22.07
C ALA A 383 0.63 -0.66 21.69
N ALA A 384 1.14 0.35 20.98
CA ALA A 384 0.33 1.46 20.50
C ALA A 384 -0.79 0.97 19.55
N GLY A 385 -0.46 0.10 18.60
CA GLY A 385 -1.44 -0.51 17.70
C GLY A 385 -2.49 -1.35 18.45
N ALA A 386 -2.09 -2.07 19.49
CA ALA A 386 -3.01 -2.82 20.34
C ALA A 386 -4.02 -1.90 21.07
N VAL A 387 -3.53 -0.82 21.66
CA VAL A 387 -4.39 0.19 22.31
C VAL A 387 -5.39 0.77 21.31
N LEU A 388 -4.92 1.14 20.11
CA LEU A 388 -5.78 1.65 19.04
C LEU A 388 -6.85 0.62 18.62
N GLY A 389 -6.48 -0.66 18.54
CA GLY A 389 -7.43 -1.76 18.25
C GLY A 389 -8.49 -1.92 19.31
N PHE A 390 -8.13 -1.85 20.59
CA PHE A 390 -9.09 -1.87 21.71
C PHE A 390 -10.00 -0.64 21.73
N CYS A 391 -9.45 0.56 21.44
CA CYS A 391 -10.25 1.77 21.28
C CYS A 391 -11.23 1.65 20.11
N LEU A 392 -10.78 1.08 18.97
CA LEU A 392 -11.62 0.84 17.80
C LEU A 392 -12.76 -0.14 18.12
N LEU A 393 -12.49 -1.18 18.89
CA LEU A 393 -13.51 -2.12 19.35
C LEU A 393 -14.66 -1.38 20.05
N ARG A 394 -14.34 -0.50 21.02
CA ARG A 394 -15.32 0.30 21.76
C ARG A 394 -16.03 1.31 20.86
N ALA A 395 -15.29 1.94 19.96
CA ALA A 395 -15.85 2.95 19.04
C ALA A 395 -16.87 2.34 18.06
N LEU A 396 -16.62 1.12 17.57
CA LEU A 396 -17.54 0.42 16.68
C LEU A 396 -18.80 -0.10 17.41
N ASP A 397 -18.69 -0.48 18.69
CA ASP A 397 -19.84 -0.87 19.50
C ASP A 397 -20.81 0.28 19.77
N GLY A 398 -20.32 1.51 19.79
CA GLY A 398 -21.12 2.72 19.96
C GLY A 398 -21.85 3.19 18.69
N LEU A 399 -21.58 2.58 17.53
CA LEU A 399 -22.27 2.94 16.29
C LEU A 399 -23.71 2.35 16.27
N PRO A 400 -24.74 3.11 15.84
CA PRO A 400 -26.09 2.59 15.69
C PRO A 400 -26.12 1.33 14.82
N ARG A 401 -26.73 0.26 15.28
CA ARG A 401 -26.80 -1.05 14.60
C ARG A 401 -27.35 -0.99 13.16
N ALA A 402 -28.07 0.06 12.79
CA ALA A 402 -28.58 0.29 11.45
C ALA A 402 -27.48 0.43 10.37
N ILE A 403 -26.25 0.79 10.76
CA ILE A 403 -25.10 0.93 9.86
C ILE A 403 -24.32 -0.40 9.77
N ALA A 404 -24.36 -1.23 10.81
CA ALA A 404 -23.56 -2.45 10.91
C ALA A 404 -24.13 -3.65 10.13
N THR A 405 -25.42 -3.66 9.86
CA THR A 405 -26.08 -4.70 9.04
C THR A 405 -26.52 -4.02 7.75
N GLY A 406 -25.84 -4.16 6.63
CA GLY A 406 -26.27 -3.66 5.32
C GLY A 406 -27.67 -4.19 4.92
N SER A 407 -28.65 -3.98 5.78
CA SER A 407 -30.05 -4.30 5.54
C SER A 407 -30.56 -3.35 4.46
N ALA A 408 -30.54 -3.85 3.21
CA ALA A 408 -31.39 -3.32 2.18
C ALA A 408 -32.79 -3.14 2.78
N ALA A 409 -33.27 -1.90 2.80
CA ALA A 409 -34.66 -1.62 3.15
C ALA A 409 -35.54 -2.56 2.30
N ARG A 410 -36.28 -3.45 2.96
CA ARG A 410 -37.39 -4.15 2.30
C ARG A 410 -38.34 -3.06 1.84
N PRO A 411 -38.83 -3.09 0.59
CA PRO A 411 -39.92 -2.23 0.21
C PRO A 411 -41.09 -2.55 1.16
N VAL A 412 -41.63 -1.49 1.75
CA VAL A 412 -42.90 -1.54 2.47
C VAL A 412 -43.96 -1.72 1.40
N ASP A 413 -44.72 -2.80 1.47
CA ASP A 413 -45.87 -3.12 0.64
C ASP A 413 -46.96 -2.04 0.67
#